data_b09e6788a962d2253d716fad1b9bf368
#
_entry.id   b09e6788a962d2253d716fad1b9bf368
#
_cell.length_a   1.000
_cell.length_b   1.000
_cell.length_c   1.000
_cell.angle_alpha   90.00
_cell.angle_beta   90.00
_cell.angle_gamma   90.00
#
_symmetry.space_group_name_H-M   'P 1'
#
loop_
_entity.id
_entity.type
_entity.pdbx_description
1 polymer ?
#
loop_
_entity_poly.entity_id
_entity_poly.type
_entity_poly.pdbx_seq_one_letter_code
_entity_poly.pdbx_strand_id
1 'polypeptide(L)'
;GLEVCQTLIESGRKLRHPLEIVVFTDEEGFRFGSGMLGSGAMCGQDLHVSEEDLDMYGQARGDVLKACGLKVADLGNARRPKDSVHCFLELHVEQGASLHKKQIPVGVVTSIAGVSRFEIKITGEANHAGSTVMEDRKDALVAAARFVARVPEIVAAYGNPFTVATVGTMKVVPNSVNVIPGEAFFHLEIRDQDEKVMETIEQKLRECLGEICEAMGEEYSFNRFSYHEPAPMTEWVKDAIEASVK
;
A
#
# COMPACT_ATOMS: atom_id res chain seq x y z
N GLY A 1 -15.40 -10.64 -17.10
CA GLY A 1 -14.70 -10.97 -18.35
C GLY A 1 -15.41 -12.05 -19.13
N LEU A 2 -15.59 -13.26 -18.56
CA LEU A 2 -16.20 -14.40 -19.27
C LEU A 2 -17.63 -14.11 -19.76
N GLU A 3 -18.48 -13.53 -18.92
CA GLU A 3 -19.84 -13.13 -19.27
C GLU A 3 -19.87 -12.10 -20.41
N VAL A 4 -18.95 -11.14 -20.40
CA VAL A 4 -18.81 -10.16 -21.48
C VAL A 4 -18.47 -10.83 -22.80
N CYS A 5 -17.56 -11.79 -22.80
CA CYS A 5 -17.22 -12.57 -24.01
C CYS A 5 -18.42 -13.37 -24.50
N GLN A 6 -19.13 -14.05 -23.60
CA GLN A 6 -20.31 -14.83 -23.94
C GLN A 6 -21.39 -13.94 -24.60
N THR A 7 -21.71 -12.81 -23.98
CA THR A 7 -22.67 -11.84 -24.50
C THR A 7 -22.27 -11.30 -25.87
N LEU A 8 -20.99 -11.01 -26.10
CA LEU A 8 -20.50 -10.55 -27.41
C LEU A 8 -20.64 -11.62 -28.48
N ILE A 9 -20.32 -12.88 -28.16
CA ILE A 9 -20.47 -14.03 -29.09
C ILE A 9 -21.95 -14.21 -29.44
N GLU A 10 -22.84 -14.27 -28.47
CA GLU A 10 -24.27 -14.48 -28.66
C GLU A 10 -24.94 -13.33 -29.44
N SER A 11 -24.50 -12.10 -29.20
CA SER A 11 -25.04 -10.93 -29.91
C SER A 11 -24.50 -10.76 -31.32
N GLY A 12 -23.46 -11.52 -31.72
CA GLY A 12 -22.79 -11.41 -33.01
C GLY A 12 -22.07 -10.08 -33.22
N ARG A 13 -21.88 -9.26 -32.17
CA ARG A 13 -21.21 -7.97 -32.26
C ARG A 13 -19.72 -8.16 -32.53
N LYS A 14 -19.19 -7.37 -33.47
CA LYS A 14 -17.74 -7.31 -33.77
C LYS A 14 -17.15 -6.06 -33.13
N LEU A 15 -16.09 -6.24 -32.35
CA LEU A 15 -15.31 -5.14 -31.79
C LEU A 15 -14.28 -4.66 -32.81
N ARG A 16 -13.90 -3.37 -32.73
CA ARG A 16 -12.79 -2.84 -33.53
C ARG A 16 -11.42 -3.33 -33.09
N HIS A 17 -11.28 -3.61 -31.81
CA HIS A 17 -10.06 -4.13 -31.19
C HIS A 17 -10.31 -5.53 -30.64
N PRO A 18 -9.31 -6.40 -30.61
CA PRO A 18 -9.40 -7.69 -29.92
C PRO A 18 -9.72 -7.47 -28.43
N LEU A 19 -10.50 -8.40 -27.87
CA LEU A 19 -10.75 -8.47 -26.43
C LEU A 19 -9.93 -9.60 -25.83
N GLU A 20 -9.12 -9.28 -24.84
CA GLU A 20 -8.39 -10.27 -24.06
C GLU A 20 -8.92 -10.28 -22.62
N ILE A 21 -9.12 -11.47 -22.06
CA ILE A 21 -9.37 -11.66 -20.64
C ILE A 21 -8.05 -12.04 -19.99
N VAL A 22 -7.63 -11.27 -19.02
CA VAL A 22 -6.37 -11.50 -18.30
C VAL A 22 -6.67 -11.88 -16.86
N VAL A 23 -6.02 -12.98 -16.41
CA VAL A 23 -6.01 -13.39 -15.00
C VAL A 23 -4.57 -13.31 -14.53
N PHE A 24 -4.31 -12.41 -13.60
CA PHE A 24 -2.95 -12.20 -13.09
C PHE A 24 -2.57 -13.23 -12.03
N THR A 25 -1.33 -13.71 -12.13
CA THR A 25 -0.73 -14.64 -11.16
C THR A 25 -0.22 -13.83 -9.96
N ASP A 26 -0.50 -14.32 -8.74
CA ASP A 26 -0.01 -13.79 -7.44
C ASP A 26 -0.21 -12.26 -7.33
N GLU A 27 -1.44 -11.81 -7.65
CA GLU A 27 -1.79 -10.38 -7.62
C GLU A 27 -1.73 -9.85 -6.19
N GLU A 28 -2.31 -10.55 -5.22
CA GLU A 28 -2.38 -10.18 -3.80
C GLU A 28 -1.05 -10.42 -3.04
N GLY A 29 -0.11 -11.17 -3.62
CA GLY A 29 1.14 -11.51 -2.96
C GLY A 29 0.99 -12.40 -1.73
N PHE A 30 -0.15 -13.09 -1.61
CA PHE A 30 -0.47 -13.90 -0.43
C PHE A 30 0.58 -14.98 -0.17
N ARG A 31 1.08 -15.59 -1.22
CA ARG A 31 1.95 -16.75 -1.10
C ARG A 31 3.41 -16.37 -0.82
N PHE A 32 3.93 -15.35 -1.51
CA PHE A 32 5.35 -14.95 -1.45
C PHE A 32 5.60 -13.59 -0.80
N GLY A 33 4.58 -12.95 -0.24
CA GLY A 33 4.69 -11.67 0.45
C GLY A 33 4.88 -10.45 -0.45
N SER A 34 4.97 -10.65 -1.79
CA SER A 34 5.05 -9.57 -2.78
C SER A 34 4.00 -9.79 -3.85
N GLY A 35 3.07 -8.86 -4.02
CA GLY A 35 2.00 -8.94 -5.00
C GLY A 35 2.40 -8.50 -6.40
N MET A 36 1.41 -8.50 -7.30
CA MET A 36 1.50 -7.96 -8.66
C MET A 36 2.48 -8.70 -9.58
N LEU A 37 2.79 -9.98 -9.31
CA LEU A 37 3.75 -10.74 -10.13
C LEU A 37 3.33 -10.76 -11.60
N GLY A 38 2.10 -11.12 -11.89
CA GLY A 38 1.59 -11.24 -13.27
C GLY A 38 1.47 -9.90 -13.97
N SER A 39 0.89 -8.89 -13.33
CA SER A 39 0.74 -7.54 -13.89
C SER A 39 2.09 -6.83 -14.06
N GLY A 40 3.00 -6.97 -13.09
CA GLY A 40 4.35 -6.44 -13.17
C GLY A 40 5.15 -7.05 -14.34
N ALA A 41 5.07 -8.39 -14.53
CA ALA A 41 5.67 -9.05 -15.68
C ALA A 41 5.11 -8.54 -17.01
N MET A 42 3.79 -8.36 -17.10
CA MET A 42 3.12 -7.83 -18.28
C MET A 42 3.52 -6.39 -18.60
N CYS A 43 3.74 -5.57 -17.59
CA CYS A 43 4.24 -4.20 -17.71
C CYS A 43 5.76 -4.13 -17.94
N GLY A 44 6.49 -5.22 -17.77
CA GLY A 44 7.94 -5.28 -17.91
C GLY A 44 8.70 -4.63 -16.76
N GLN A 45 8.13 -4.68 -15.56
CA GLN A 45 8.80 -4.24 -14.33
C GLN A 45 9.91 -5.23 -13.96
N ASP A 46 10.94 -4.73 -13.27
CA ASP A 46 11.91 -5.58 -12.60
C ASP A 46 11.29 -6.13 -11.31
N LEU A 47 10.98 -7.41 -11.33
CA LEU A 47 10.21 -8.05 -10.26
C LEU A 47 11.08 -8.48 -9.06
N HIS A 48 12.41 -8.46 -9.22
CA HIS A 48 13.37 -8.89 -8.19
C HIS A 48 13.00 -10.24 -7.53
N VAL A 49 12.53 -11.21 -8.33
CA VAL A 49 12.12 -12.53 -7.87
C VAL A 49 13.11 -13.60 -8.29
N SER A 50 13.30 -14.60 -7.43
CA SER A 50 14.21 -15.73 -7.64
C SER A 50 13.47 -17.06 -7.57
N GLU A 51 14.03 -18.12 -8.19
CA GLU A 51 13.52 -19.47 -8.07
C GLU A 51 13.63 -20.02 -6.63
N GLU A 52 14.60 -19.52 -5.87
CA GLU A 52 14.87 -19.91 -4.49
C GLU A 52 14.01 -19.19 -3.45
N ASP A 53 13.25 -18.15 -3.84
CA ASP A 53 12.34 -17.45 -2.92
C ASP A 53 11.38 -18.47 -2.28
N LEU A 54 11.32 -18.47 -0.96
CA LEU A 54 10.42 -19.37 -0.24
C LEU A 54 9.06 -18.71 0.01
N ASP A 55 8.00 -19.46 -0.21
CA ASP A 55 6.66 -19.04 0.16
C ASP A 55 6.39 -19.23 1.66
N MET A 56 5.21 -18.85 2.12
CA MET A 56 4.78 -18.99 3.51
C MET A 56 4.73 -20.44 4.02
N TYR A 57 4.81 -21.43 3.11
CA TYR A 57 4.81 -22.86 3.43
C TYR A 57 6.21 -23.47 3.29
N GLY A 58 7.24 -22.68 2.96
CA GLY A 58 8.61 -23.14 2.74
C GLY A 58 8.86 -23.79 1.40
N GLN A 59 7.96 -23.58 0.40
CA GLN A 59 8.14 -24.10 -0.96
C GLN A 59 8.85 -23.05 -1.83
N ALA A 60 9.81 -23.50 -2.63
CA ALA A 60 10.53 -22.61 -3.54
C ALA A 60 9.63 -22.14 -4.70
N ARG A 61 9.77 -20.86 -5.10
CA ARG A 61 9.01 -20.24 -6.20
C ARG A 61 9.17 -21.03 -7.50
N GLY A 62 10.39 -21.49 -7.79
CA GLY A 62 10.67 -22.31 -8.97
C GLY A 62 9.84 -23.59 -9.04
N ASP A 63 9.68 -24.29 -7.91
CA ASP A 63 8.87 -25.52 -7.85
C ASP A 63 7.38 -25.22 -8.01
N VAL A 64 6.90 -24.13 -7.40
CA VAL A 64 5.50 -23.70 -7.52
C VAL A 64 5.16 -23.32 -8.96
N LEU A 65 5.99 -22.51 -9.62
CA LEU A 65 5.78 -22.12 -11.02
C LEU A 65 5.87 -23.31 -11.95
N LYS A 66 6.82 -24.21 -11.72
CA LYS A 66 6.99 -25.45 -12.51
C LYS A 66 5.76 -26.35 -12.43
N ALA A 67 5.10 -26.45 -11.28
CA ALA A 67 3.85 -27.21 -11.14
C ALA A 67 2.72 -26.64 -12.03
N CYS A 68 2.78 -25.35 -12.39
CA CYS A 68 1.87 -24.66 -13.29
C CYS A 68 2.39 -24.60 -14.75
N GLY A 69 3.51 -25.25 -15.06
CA GLY A 69 4.14 -25.22 -16.38
C GLY A 69 4.89 -23.91 -16.70
N LEU A 70 5.21 -23.11 -15.68
CA LEU A 70 5.88 -21.81 -15.78
C LEU A 70 7.31 -21.88 -15.21
N LYS A 71 8.12 -20.87 -15.52
CA LYS A 71 9.47 -20.68 -14.98
C LYS A 71 9.70 -19.19 -14.69
N VAL A 72 10.52 -18.88 -13.69
CA VAL A 72 10.93 -17.51 -13.40
C VAL A 72 11.61 -16.86 -14.62
N ALA A 73 12.47 -17.58 -15.32
CA ALA A 73 13.15 -17.11 -16.53
C ALA A 73 12.19 -16.69 -17.67
N ASP A 74 10.97 -17.21 -17.69
CA ASP A 74 9.98 -16.93 -18.74
C ASP A 74 9.07 -15.73 -18.41
N LEU A 75 9.15 -15.16 -17.21
CA LEU A 75 8.31 -14.02 -16.80
C LEU A 75 8.43 -12.82 -17.74
N GLY A 76 9.64 -12.56 -18.25
CA GLY A 76 9.89 -11.52 -19.24
C GLY A 76 9.15 -11.70 -20.57
N ASN A 77 8.74 -12.92 -20.91
CA ASN A 77 7.97 -13.21 -22.13
C ASN A 77 6.53 -12.69 -22.06
N ALA A 78 6.03 -12.42 -20.86
CA ALA A 78 4.69 -11.84 -20.65
C ALA A 78 4.62 -10.34 -21.00
N ARG A 79 5.78 -9.68 -21.15
CA ARG A 79 5.84 -8.24 -21.40
C ARG A 79 5.08 -7.85 -22.66
N ARG A 80 4.19 -6.86 -22.50
CA ARG A 80 3.49 -6.23 -23.61
C ARG A 80 4.31 -5.04 -24.14
N PRO A 81 4.40 -4.84 -25.46
CA PRO A 81 4.98 -3.63 -26.02
C PRO A 81 4.21 -2.38 -25.52
N LYS A 82 4.94 -1.28 -25.36
CA LYS A 82 4.30 0.00 -25.07
C LYS A 82 3.26 0.33 -26.15
N ASP A 83 2.13 0.87 -25.77
CA ASP A 83 1.03 1.27 -26.64
C ASP A 83 0.32 0.11 -27.40
N SER A 84 0.61 -1.15 -27.03
CA SER A 84 -0.08 -2.31 -27.63
C SER A 84 -1.45 -2.60 -27.01
N VAL A 85 -1.77 -2.00 -25.88
CA VAL A 85 -3.05 -2.11 -25.18
C VAL A 85 -3.83 -0.82 -25.37
N HIS A 86 -5.02 -0.90 -26.00
CA HIS A 86 -5.88 0.26 -26.23
C HIS A 86 -6.46 0.81 -24.94
N CYS A 87 -6.99 -0.07 -24.08
CA CYS A 87 -7.41 0.24 -22.71
C CYS A 87 -7.43 -1.04 -21.87
N PHE A 88 -7.31 -0.86 -20.57
CA PHE A 88 -7.48 -1.90 -19.54
C PHE A 88 -8.71 -1.54 -18.71
N LEU A 89 -9.59 -2.52 -18.48
CA LEU A 89 -10.79 -2.37 -17.68
C LEU A 89 -10.82 -3.46 -16.62
N GLU A 90 -11.10 -3.06 -15.40
CA GLU A 90 -11.25 -3.97 -14.27
C GLU A 90 -12.51 -3.62 -13.48
N LEU A 91 -13.37 -4.61 -13.26
CA LEU A 91 -14.49 -4.50 -12.34
C LEU A 91 -14.07 -5.09 -10.99
N HIS A 92 -13.99 -4.23 -9.99
CA HIS A 92 -13.50 -4.58 -8.66
C HIS A 92 -14.57 -4.34 -7.59
N VAL A 93 -14.54 -5.09 -6.51
CA VAL A 93 -15.36 -4.82 -5.32
C VAL A 93 -14.89 -3.52 -4.66
N GLU A 94 -15.80 -2.78 -4.00
CA GLU A 94 -15.45 -1.50 -3.37
C GLU A 94 -14.37 -1.62 -2.29
N GLN A 95 -14.28 -2.75 -1.60
CA GLN A 95 -13.45 -2.96 -0.39
C GLN A 95 -13.67 -1.89 0.69
N GLY A 96 -14.85 -1.29 0.68
CA GLY A 96 -15.28 -0.21 1.56
C GLY A 96 -16.79 -0.22 1.76
N ALA A 97 -17.33 0.83 2.34
CA ALA A 97 -18.76 0.94 2.62
C ALA A 97 -19.42 2.21 2.06
N SER A 98 -18.70 3.02 1.28
CA SER A 98 -19.21 4.32 0.83
C SER A 98 -20.34 4.17 -0.18
N LEU A 99 -20.15 3.33 -1.21
CA LEU A 99 -21.18 3.06 -2.22
C LEU A 99 -22.36 2.31 -1.58
N HIS A 100 -22.07 1.30 -0.75
CA HIS A 100 -23.08 0.54 -0.05
C HIS A 100 -23.97 1.44 0.83
N LYS A 101 -23.37 2.31 1.65
CA LYS A 101 -24.12 3.24 2.50
C LYS A 101 -24.99 4.22 1.71
N LYS A 102 -24.54 4.62 0.52
CA LYS A 102 -25.26 5.51 -0.38
C LYS A 102 -26.22 4.78 -1.32
N GLN A 103 -26.30 3.45 -1.25
CA GLN A 103 -27.09 2.59 -2.14
C GLN A 103 -26.76 2.82 -3.62
N ILE A 104 -25.48 3.06 -3.94
CA ILE A 104 -24.97 3.23 -5.28
C ILE A 104 -24.43 1.88 -5.76
N PRO A 105 -24.97 1.27 -6.83
CA PRO A 105 -24.58 -0.08 -7.24
C PRO A 105 -23.19 -0.13 -7.91
N VAL A 106 -22.77 0.92 -8.59
CA VAL A 106 -21.49 0.99 -9.33
C VAL A 106 -20.89 2.38 -9.19
N GLY A 107 -19.59 2.45 -8.93
CA GLY A 107 -18.83 3.69 -8.92
C GLY A 107 -17.76 3.70 -10.01
N VAL A 108 -17.47 4.85 -10.58
CA VAL A 108 -16.33 5.04 -11.50
C VAL A 108 -15.12 5.44 -10.69
N VAL A 109 -14.07 4.60 -10.72
CA VAL A 109 -12.80 4.91 -10.05
C VAL A 109 -12.10 6.04 -10.80
N THR A 110 -11.70 7.09 -10.08
CA THR A 110 -11.01 8.25 -10.67
C THR A 110 -9.50 8.16 -10.57
N SER A 111 -9.00 7.48 -9.54
CA SER A 111 -7.57 7.25 -9.33
C SER A 111 -7.36 6.07 -8.40
N ILE A 112 -6.27 5.33 -8.56
CA ILE A 112 -5.73 4.47 -7.51
C ILE A 112 -4.89 5.35 -6.59
N ALA A 113 -5.09 5.23 -5.29
CA ALA A 113 -4.33 5.98 -4.31
C ALA A 113 -2.85 5.57 -4.32
N GLY A 114 -1.97 6.56 -4.25
CA GLY A 114 -0.57 6.33 -3.94
C GLY A 114 -0.40 5.84 -2.51
N VAL A 115 0.71 5.17 -2.25
CA VAL A 115 1.04 4.60 -0.94
C VAL A 115 2.47 4.94 -0.59
N SER A 116 2.68 5.53 0.58
CA SER A 116 4.02 5.76 1.14
C SER A 116 4.12 5.09 2.50
N ARG A 117 5.12 4.23 2.71
CA ARG A 117 5.32 3.47 3.95
C ARG A 117 6.64 3.81 4.59
N PHE A 118 6.59 3.96 5.90
CA PHE A 118 7.74 4.38 6.70
C PHE A 118 7.95 3.45 7.88
N GLU A 119 9.22 3.17 8.12
CA GLU A 119 9.69 2.60 9.37
C GLU A 119 10.19 3.73 10.26
N ILE A 120 9.67 3.79 11.48
CA ILE A 120 10.01 4.80 12.47
C ILE A 120 10.56 4.10 13.71
N LYS A 121 11.71 4.58 14.18
CA LYS A 121 12.29 4.19 15.45
C LYS A 121 12.48 5.41 16.32
N ILE A 122 12.07 5.32 17.58
CA ILE A 122 12.40 6.28 18.63
C ILE A 122 13.31 5.60 19.62
N THR A 123 14.37 6.29 20.02
CA THR A 123 15.37 5.81 20.97
C THR A 123 15.41 6.75 22.19
N GLY A 124 14.98 6.25 23.31
CA GLY A 124 15.05 6.87 24.63
C GLY A 124 16.07 6.14 25.53
N GLU A 125 15.75 5.98 26.81
CA GLU A 125 16.61 5.33 27.78
C GLU A 125 15.83 4.36 28.67
N ALA A 126 16.16 3.07 28.55
CA ALA A 126 15.57 2.06 29.41
C ALA A 126 16.09 2.20 30.84
N ASN A 127 15.18 2.31 31.81
CA ASN A 127 15.54 2.49 33.21
C ASN A 127 14.46 1.90 34.14
N HIS A 128 14.74 1.80 35.44
CA HIS A 128 13.81 1.23 36.41
C HIS A 128 12.59 2.13 36.61
N ALA A 129 11.39 1.61 36.35
CA ALA A 129 10.15 2.42 36.37
C ALA A 129 9.79 2.94 37.78
N GLY A 130 10.20 2.26 38.85
CA GLY A 130 9.85 2.67 40.23
C GLY A 130 10.82 3.66 40.86
N SER A 131 12.07 3.76 40.37
CA SER A 131 13.10 4.64 41.00
C SER A 131 13.52 5.82 40.13
N THR A 132 13.19 5.83 38.83
CA THR A 132 13.48 6.95 37.95
C THR A 132 12.35 7.98 38.03
N VAL A 133 12.66 9.17 38.50
CA VAL A 133 11.69 10.28 38.61
C VAL A 133 11.20 10.69 37.22
N MET A 134 10.00 11.27 37.14
CA MET A 134 9.35 11.60 35.87
C MET A 134 10.16 12.58 35.01
N GLU A 135 10.89 13.50 35.64
CA GLU A 135 11.68 14.55 34.98
C GLU A 135 12.92 14.00 34.22
N ASP A 136 13.46 12.83 34.68
CA ASP A 136 14.68 12.22 34.12
C ASP A 136 14.37 11.16 33.06
N ARG A 137 13.08 10.93 32.72
CA ARG A 137 12.68 9.87 31.80
C ARG A 137 12.83 10.28 30.34
N LYS A 138 13.44 9.39 29.56
CA LYS A 138 13.38 9.37 28.10
C LYS A 138 12.62 8.14 27.67
N ASP A 139 11.29 8.24 27.69
CA ASP A 139 10.36 7.13 27.49
C ASP A 139 9.89 7.07 26.03
N ALA A 140 10.55 6.22 25.23
CA ALA A 140 10.28 6.07 23.81
C ALA A 140 8.82 5.70 23.48
N LEU A 141 8.13 4.98 24.40
CA LEU A 141 6.71 4.67 24.20
C LEU A 141 5.82 5.90 24.38
N VAL A 142 6.14 6.76 25.33
CA VAL A 142 5.38 8.01 25.53
C VAL A 142 5.54 8.93 24.33
N ALA A 143 6.76 9.06 23.78
CA ALA A 143 6.99 9.82 22.55
C ALA A 143 6.23 9.23 21.36
N ALA A 144 6.29 7.91 21.17
CA ALA A 144 5.53 7.23 20.13
C ALA A 144 4.02 7.42 20.27
N ALA A 145 3.48 7.31 21.49
CA ALA A 145 2.06 7.52 21.76
C ALA A 145 1.61 8.96 21.45
N ARG A 146 2.42 9.96 21.82
CA ARG A 146 2.17 11.36 21.46
C ARG A 146 2.16 11.56 19.97
N PHE A 147 3.11 11.01 19.24
CA PHE A 147 3.16 11.08 17.79
C PHE A 147 1.94 10.41 17.14
N VAL A 148 1.61 9.19 17.53
CA VAL A 148 0.46 8.45 16.99
C VAL A 148 -0.85 9.22 17.20
N ALA A 149 -1.03 9.85 18.36
CA ALA A 149 -2.20 10.68 18.64
C ALA A 149 -2.30 11.92 17.73
N ARG A 150 -1.16 12.45 17.24
CA ARG A 150 -1.12 13.61 16.35
C ARG A 150 -1.40 13.26 14.88
N VAL A 151 -1.22 11.99 14.46
CA VAL A 151 -1.42 11.57 13.06
C VAL A 151 -2.81 11.97 12.54
N PRO A 152 -3.94 11.64 13.19
CA PRO A 152 -5.26 12.05 12.71
C PRO A 152 -5.47 13.56 12.63
N GLU A 153 -4.89 14.31 13.56
CA GLU A 153 -5.00 15.76 13.59
C GLU A 153 -4.26 16.42 12.41
N ILE A 154 -3.07 15.91 12.08
CA ILE A 154 -2.28 16.37 10.94
C ILE A 154 -3.00 16.05 9.63
N VAL A 155 -3.55 14.83 9.50
CA VAL A 155 -4.35 14.46 8.32
C VAL A 155 -5.56 15.37 8.19
N ALA A 156 -6.27 15.66 9.28
CA ALA A 156 -7.44 16.55 9.24
C ALA A 156 -7.07 18.00 8.87
N ALA A 157 -5.89 18.47 9.27
CA ALA A 157 -5.45 19.85 9.03
C ALA A 157 -4.85 20.09 7.64
N TYR A 158 -4.16 19.11 7.07
CA TYR A 158 -3.35 19.25 5.85
C TYR A 158 -3.74 18.31 4.71
N GLY A 159 -4.58 17.32 4.99
CA GLY A 159 -5.09 16.38 3.99
C GLY A 159 -6.35 16.86 3.28
N ASN A 160 -6.87 16.00 2.42
CA ASN A 160 -8.16 16.15 1.75
C ASN A 160 -9.10 14.98 2.18
N PRO A 161 -10.37 14.92 1.71
CA PRO A 161 -11.29 13.85 2.09
C PRO A 161 -10.85 12.42 1.74
N PHE A 162 -9.83 12.26 0.92
CA PHE A 162 -9.29 10.95 0.49
C PHE A 162 -7.99 10.58 1.21
N THR A 163 -7.39 11.54 1.92
CA THR A 163 -6.15 11.32 2.67
C THR A 163 -6.39 10.42 3.86
N VAL A 164 -5.61 9.35 3.95
CA VAL A 164 -5.57 8.49 5.14
C VAL A 164 -4.13 8.25 5.58
N ALA A 165 -3.91 8.18 6.89
CA ALA A 165 -2.64 7.78 7.47
C ALA A 165 -2.89 6.86 8.66
N THR A 166 -2.08 5.79 8.76
CA THR A 166 -2.28 4.75 9.77
C THR A 166 -0.95 4.28 10.33
N VAL A 167 -0.85 4.22 11.66
CA VAL A 167 0.20 3.46 12.35
C VAL A 167 -0.36 2.07 12.64
N GLY A 168 0.05 1.09 11.83
CA GLY A 168 -0.53 -0.26 11.84
C GLY A 168 0.20 -1.26 12.72
N THR A 169 1.46 -0.98 13.10
CA THR A 169 2.28 -1.87 13.93
C THR A 169 3.05 -1.07 14.97
N MET A 170 3.28 -1.67 16.12
CA MET A 170 4.16 -1.09 17.14
C MET A 170 4.86 -2.21 17.94
N LYS A 171 6.17 -2.04 18.13
CA LYS A 171 7.01 -2.91 18.99
C LYS A 171 7.76 -2.01 19.98
N VAL A 172 7.76 -2.42 21.23
CA VAL A 172 8.38 -1.69 22.34
C VAL A 172 9.45 -2.57 22.97
N VAL A 173 10.60 -1.99 23.34
CA VAL A 173 11.71 -2.72 23.98
C VAL A 173 12.08 -2.01 25.29
N PRO A 174 12.23 -2.74 26.39
CA PRO A 174 12.23 -4.20 26.55
C PRO A 174 10.83 -4.82 26.71
N ASN A 175 9.74 -4.04 26.67
CA ASN A 175 8.36 -4.53 26.85
C ASN A 175 8.15 -5.21 28.20
N SER A 176 8.57 -4.57 29.27
CA SER A 176 8.46 -5.03 30.66
C SER A 176 7.74 -4.00 31.51
N VAL A 177 6.83 -4.45 32.37
CA VAL A 177 5.96 -3.57 33.17
C VAL A 177 6.72 -2.64 34.15
N ASN A 178 7.92 -3.05 34.56
CA ASN A 178 8.74 -2.33 35.55
C ASN A 178 9.98 -1.65 34.95
N VAL A 179 10.05 -1.52 33.61
CA VAL A 179 11.14 -0.87 32.89
C VAL A 179 10.58 0.20 31.96
N ILE A 180 11.15 1.40 32.01
CA ILE A 180 10.85 2.50 31.08
C ILE A 180 11.29 2.03 29.69
N PRO A 181 10.43 2.11 28.65
CA PRO A 181 10.80 1.72 27.29
C PRO A 181 11.95 2.57 26.72
N GLY A 182 13.04 1.89 26.36
CA GLY A 182 14.20 2.51 25.72
C GLY A 182 14.06 2.61 24.21
N GLU A 183 13.23 1.79 23.58
CA GLU A 183 13.00 1.84 22.14
C GLU A 183 11.54 1.59 21.78
N ALA A 184 11.05 2.31 20.77
CA ALA A 184 9.76 2.06 20.13
C ALA A 184 9.97 2.01 18.60
N PHE A 185 9.45 0.96 17.96
CA PHE A 185 9.48 0.75 16.51
C PHE A 185 8.05 0.67 15.99
N PHE A 186 7.74 1.37 14.93
CA PHE A 186 6.42 1.30 14.33
C PHE A 186 6.44 1.64 12.83
N HIS A 187 5.40 1.18 12.12
CA HIS A 187 5.23 1.48 10.71
C HIS A 187 4.06 2.44 10.54
N LEU A 188 4.31 3.48 9.74
CA LEU A 188 3.33 4.44 9.28
C LEU A 188 3.08 4.22 7.79
N GLU A 189 1.81 4.26 7.39
CA GLU A 189 1.39 4.29 5.98
C GLU A 189 0.59 5.56 5.73
N ILE A 190 0.87 6.25 4.62
CA ILE A 190 0.13 7.40 4.11
C ILE A 190 -0.42 7.04 2.74
N ARG A 191 -1.70 7.35 2.48
CA ARG A 191 -2.33 7.18 1.16
C ARG A 191 -3.08 8.43 0.76
N ASP A 192 -2.97 8.80 -0.51
CA ASP A 192 -3.77 9.84 -1.15
C ASP A 192 -3.79 9.65 -2.67
N GLN A 193 -4.70 10.32 -3.35
CA GLN A 193 -4.76 10.40 -4.81
C GLN A 193 -3.88 11.53 -5.38
N ASP A 194 -3.37 12.41 -4.53
CA ASP A 194 -2.51 13.55 -4.87
C ASP A 194 -1.14 13.40 -4.18
N GLU A 195 -0.08 13.28 -4.99
CA GLU A 195 1.29 13.14 -4.52
C GLU A 195 1.74 14.32 -3.64
N LYS A 196 1.36 15.55 -3.99
CA LYS A 196 1.74 16.75 -3.22
C LYS A 196 1.10 16.76 -1.83
N VAL A 197 -0.11 16.22 -1.72
CA VAL A 197 -0.76 16.04 -0.41
C VAL A 197 -0.01 15.01 0.41
N MET A 198 0.38 13.88 -0.20
CA MET A 198 1.19 12.85 0.48
C MET A 198 2.51 13.43 1.00
N GLU A 199 3.23 14.19 0.17
CA GLU A 199 4.48 14.87 0.55
C GLU A 199 4.26 15.87 1.69
N THR A 200 3.18 16.64 1.63
CA THR A 200 2.83 17.60 2.69
C THR A 200 2.57 16.90 4.02
N ILE A 201 1.79 15.82 4.00
CA ILE A 201 1.49 15.03 5.20
C ILE A 201 2.78 14.41 5.76
N GLU A 202 3.64 13.82 4.92
CA GLU A 202 4.92 13.29 5.35
C GLU A 202 5.77 14.36 6.03
N GLN A 203 5.92 15.54 5.41
CA GLN A 203 6.69 16.64 5.98
C GLN A 203 6.14 17.05 7.34
N LYS A 204 4.82 17.24 7.48
CA LYS A 204 4.19 17.62 8.75
C LYS A 204 4.33 16.57 9.83
N LEU A 205 4.30 15.29 9.47
CA LEU A 205 4.55 14.20 10.42
C LEU A 205 6.02 14.14 10.85
N ARG A 206 6.98 14.38 9.95
CA ARG A 206 8.40 14.48 10.31
C ARG A 206 8.68 15.65 11.25
N GLU A 207 8.13 16.83 10.95
CA GLU A 207 8.23 18.01 11.81
C GLU A 207 7.67 17.70 13.21
N CYS A 208 6.47 17.14 13.30
CA CYS A 208 5.82 16.77 14.55
C CYS A 208 6.65 15.77 15.38
N LEU A 209 7.19 14.72 14.75
CA LEU A 209 8.03 13.74 15.44
C LEU A 209 9.32 14.39 15.96
N GLY A 210 9.95 15.25 15.16
CA GLY A 210 11.14 16.00 15.55
C GLY A 210 10.90 16.86 16.79
N GLU A 211 9.81 17.64 16.81
CA GLU A 211 9.43 18.47 17.95
C GLU A 211 9.18 17.64 19.23
N ILE A 212 8.51 16.48 19.10
CA ILE A 212 8.23 15.59 20.23
C ILE A 212 9.53 15.03 20.80
N CYS A 213 10.41 14.49 19.93
CA CYS A 213 11.66 13.87 20.36
C CYS A 213 12.64 14.91 20.94
N GLU A 214 12.73 16.10 20.34
CA GLU A 214 13.54 17.20 20.87
C GLU A 214 13.07 17.61 22.28
N ALA A 215 11.76 17.78 22.48
CA ALA A 215 11.19 18.15 23.77
C ALA A 215 11.39 17.10 24.86
N MET A 216 11.55 15.82 24.47
CA MET A 216 11.77 14.70 25.38
C MET A 216 13.25 14.26 25.48
N GLY A 217 14.15 14.90 24.72
CA GLY A 217 15.57 14.57 24.70
C GLY A 217 15.86 13.18 24.12
N GLU A 218 15.08 12.74 23.14
CA GLU A 218 15.13 11.44 22.50
C GLU A 218 15.63 11.54 21.06
N GLU A 219 16.20 10.43 20.55
CA GLU A 219 16.62 10.31 19.17
C GLU A 219 15.55 9.58 18.35
N TYR A 220 15.51 9.84 17.03
CA TYR A 220 14.60 9.12 16.15
C TYR A 220 15.19 8.90 14.75
N SER A 221 14.66 7.89 14.06
CA SER A 221 14.79 7.74 12.62
C SER A 221 13.41 7.63 11.97
N PHE A 222 13.29 8.14 10.73
CA PHE A 222 12.05 8.14 9.97
C PHE A 222 12.40 7.81 8.50
N ASN A 223 12.34 6.55 8.14
CA ASN A 223 12.84 6.03 6.87
C ASN A 223 11.67 5.57 5.98
N ARG A 224 11.58 6.10 4.75
CA ARG A 224 10.66 5.58 3.74
C ARG A 224 11.24 4.30 3.16
N PHE A 225 10.51 3.19 3.24
CA PHE A 225 10.94 1.91 2.69
C PHE A 225 10.10 1.44 1.49
N SER A 226 8.93 2.06 1.25
CA SER A 226 8.09 1.76 0.10
C SER A 226 7.37 3.01 -0.37
N TYR A 227 7.28 3.17 -1.70
CA TYR A 227 6.55 4.24 -2.33
C TYR A 227 5.93 3.76 -3.65
N HIS A 228 4.66 4.07 -3.83
CA HIS A 228 3.92 3.88 -5.07
C HIS A 228 3.19 5.18 -5.38
N GLU A 229 3.39 5.68 -6.60
CA GLU A 229 2.69 6.89 -7.07
C GLU A 229 1.19 6.66 -7.19
N PRO A 230 0.37 7.71 -7.01
CA PRO A 230 -1.04 7.65 -7.40
C PRO A 230 -1.18 7.38 -8.91
N ALA A 231 -2.17 6.56 -9.28
CA ALA A 231 -2.43 6.26 -10.69
C ALA A 231 -3.80 6.82 -11.12
N PRO A 232 -3.84 8.03 -11.71
CA PRO A 232 -5.09 8.60 -12.21
C PRO A 232 -5.61 7.79 -13.40
N MET A 233 -6.93 7.58 -13.44
CA MET A 233 -7.58 6.87 -14.53
C MET A 233 -7.70 7.76 -15.77
N THR A 234 -7.61 7.14 -16.95
CA THR A 234 -7.71 7.82 -18.25
C THR A 234 -9.11 8.42 -18.44
N GLU A 235 -9.18 9.72 -18.71
CA GLU A 235 -10.45 10.48 -18.79
C GLU A 235 -11.47 9.85 -19.74
N TRP A 236 -11.11 9.59 -21.00
CA TRP A 236 -12.06 9.04 -21.98
C TRP A 236 -12.60 7.66 -21.58
N VAL A 237 -11.83 6.87 -20.80
CA VAL A 237 -12.28 5.57 -20.29
C VAL A 237 -13.30 5.76 -19.17
N LYS A 238 -13.04 6.70 -18.25
CA LYS A 238 -13.99 7.10 -17.20
C LYS A 238 -15.31 7.56 -17.80
N ASP A 239 -15.25 8.45 -18.78
CA ASP A 239 -16.43 8.97 -19.48
C ASP A 239 -17.24 7.85 -20.14
N ALA A 240 -16.55 6.89 -20.78
CA ALA A 240 -17.20 5.75 -21.41
C ALA A 240 -17.88 4.83 -20.38
N ILE A 241 -17.23 4.58 -19.23
CA ILE A 241 -17.83 3.82 -18.13
C ILE A 241 -19.05 4.57 -17.59
N GLU A 242 -18.92 5.84 -17.29
CA GLU A 242 -20.02 6.66 -16.76
C GLU A 242 -21.23 6.68 -17.70
N ALA A 243 -21.01 6.83 -19.00
CA ALA A 243 -22.08 6.76 -19.99
C ALA A 243 -22.76 5.39 -20.08
N SER A 244 -22.04 4.33 -19.71
CA SER A 244 -22.56 2.94 -19.78
C SER A 244 -23.37 2.53 -18.56
N VAL A 245 -23.20 3.19 -17.41
CA VAL A 245 -23.88 2.87 -16.14
C VAL A 245 -25.06 3.79 -15.84
N LYS A 246 -25.29 4.82 -16.64
CA LYS A 246 -26.48 5.69 -16.62
C LYS A 246 -27.65 5.05 -17.38
#